data_870d7f548a4b9edb7e55b839e72622d1
#
_entry.id   870d7f548a4b9edb7e55b839e72622d1
#
_cell.length_a   1.000
_cell.length_b   1.000
_cell.length_c   1.000
_cell.angle_alpha   90.00
_cell.angle_beta   90.00
_cell.angle_gamma   90.00
#
_symmetry.space_group_name_H-M   'P 1'
#
loop_
_entity.id
_entity.type
_entity.pdbx_description
1 polymer ?
#
loop_
_entity_poly.entity_id
_entity_poly.type
_entity_poly.pdbx_seq_one_letter_code
_entity_poly.pdbx_strand_id
1 'polypeptide(L)'
;MMARLAGVVALWVLMAAPSWPQSPPTSEPDGYRMDAYRAPTPPSLKGAQVITTLEAEAVWKAGTAAFVDVLPRPPRPDALPAATIWHDARRLNIPGSLWLPNTGFGALAPVTEAYFRRGLARASAGADNKLLVIYCQRDCWQSWNAAKRALALGYHHIAWYPEGTDGWQEAGLPLEDATPAP
;
A
#
# COMPACT_ATOMS: atom_id res chain seq x y z
N MET A 1 -25.18 71.76 -11.67
CA MET A 1 -25.36 70.50 -10.91
C MET A 1 -24.20 69.58 -11.22
N MET A 2 -23.20 69.51 -10.34
CA MET A 2 -22.01 68.66 -10.49
C MET A 2 -22.14 67.43 -9.56
N ALA A 3 -22.29 66.26 -10.12
CA ALA A 3 -22.36 65.01 -9.36
C ALA A 3 -20.91 64.53 -9.10
N ARG A 4 -20.55 64.35 -7.80
CA ARG A 4 -19.27 63.78 -7.37
C ARG A 4 -19.45 62.26 -7.26
N LEU A 5 -18.74 61.50 -8.13
CA LEU A 5 -18.59 60.06 -7.99
C LEU A 5 -17.51 59.76 -6.94
N ALA A 6 -17.93 59.17 -5.82
CA ALA A 6 -17.03 58.62 -4.81
C ALA A 6 -16.63 57.19 -5.20
N GLY A 7 -15.36 56.98 -5.56
CA GLY A 7 -14.80 55.66 -5.84
C GLY A 7 -14.51 54.93 -4.53
N VAL A 8 -15.14 53.77 -4.32
CA VAL A 8 -14.81 52.86 -3.21
C VAL A 8 -13.65 51.98 -3.64
N VAL A 9 -12.47 52.17 -3.03
CA VAL A 9 -11.29 51.29 -3.17
C VAL A 9 -11.44 50.14 -2.20
N ALA A 10 -11.76 48.96 -2.71
CA ALA A 10 -11.79 47.74 -1.91
C ALA A 10 -10.35 47.22 -1.69
N LEU A 11 -9.88 47.28 -0.46
CA LEU A 11 -8.57 46.76 -0.07
C LEU A 11 -8.72 45.26 0.14
N TRP A 12 -8.17 44.42 -0.77
CA TRP A 12 -8.07 42.97 -0.62
C TRP A 12 -6.89 42.66 0.32
N VAL A 13 -7.16 42.27 1.54
CA VAL A 13 -6.17 41.74 2.48
C VAL A 13 -5.93 40.27 2.11
N LEU A 14 -4.80 40.00 1.46
CA LEU A 14 -4.31 38.62 1.25
C LEU A 14 -3.90 38.03 2.60
N MET A 15 -4.76 37.20 3.18
CA MET A 15 -4.39 36.36 4.32
C MET A 15 -3.46 35.24 3.84
N ALA A 16 -2.17 35.36 4.14
CA ALA A 16 -1.22 34.24 3.99
C ALA A 16 -1.59 33.12 4.97
N ALA A 17 -2.00 31.95 4.46
CA ALA A 17 -2.23 30.78 5.28
C ALA A 17 -0.90 30.34 5.92
N PRO A 18 -0.89 29.94 7.21
CA PRO A 18 0.32 29.41 7.83
C PRO A 18 0.75 28.13 7.14
N SER A 19 1.94 28.13 6.55
CA SER A 19 2.59 26.93 6.03
C SER A 19 3.13 26.12 7.21
N TRP A 20 2.52 24.99 7.48
CA TRP A 20 3.03 24.02 8.46
C TRP A 20 4.30 23.39 7.88
N PRO A 21 5.37 23.22 8.69
CA PRO A 21 6.56 22.54 8.21
C PRO A 21 6.20 21.08 7.90
N GLN A 22 6.30 20.71 6.63
CA GLN A 22 6.18 19.31 6.22
C GLN A 22 7.43 18.58 6.70
N SER A 23 7.24 17.46 7.41
CA SER A 23 8.37 16.58 7.74
C SER A 23 9.09 16.19 6.46
N PRO A 24 10.44 16.13 6.45
CA PRO A 24 11.18 15.71 5.28
C PRO A 24 10.73 14.30 4.87
N PRO A 25 10.65 14.01 3.55
CA PRO A 25 10.25 12.70 3.09
C PRO A 25 11.19 11.63 3.64
N THR A 26 10.63 10.50 4.08
CA THR A 26 11.41 9.36 4.54
C THR A 26 12.31 8.87 3.42
N SER A 27 13.63 8.78 3.68
CA SER A 27 14.55 8.27 2.68
C SER A 27 14.38 6.76 2.48
N GLU A 28 14.62 6.29 1.26
CA GLU A 28 14.63 4.88 0.93
C GLU A 28 15.84 4.19 1.59
N PRO A 29 15.64 3.18 2.47
CA PRO A 29 16.75 2.47 3.10
C PRO A 29 17.36 1.40 2.18
N ASP A 30 18.64 1.10 2.36
CA ASP A 30 19.32 0.01 1.63
C ASP A 30 18.73 -1.37 2.00
N GLY A 31 18.42 -1.58 3.28
CA GLY A 31 17.86 -2.83 3.82
C GLY A 31 16.33 -2.87 3.83
N TYR A 32 15.80 -3.85 4.55
CA TYR A 32 14.38 -3.93 4.87
C TYR A 32 14.07 -3.15 6.14
N ARG A 33 12.87 -2.59 6.22
CA ARG A 33 12.33 -2.06 7.48
C ARG A 33 12.08 -3.21 8.44
N MET A 34 12.63 -3.14 9.67
CA MET A 34 12.61 -4.24 10.64
C MET A 34 11.59 -4.05 11.76
N ASP A 35 11.13 -2.83 11.97
CA ASP A 35 10.23 -2.42 13.05
C ASP A 35 9.31 -1.28 12.62
N ALA A 36 8.47 -0.77 13.53
CA ALA A 36 7.60 0.39 13.29
C ALA A 36 6.95 0.38 11.89
N TYR A 37 6.38 -0.75 11.52
CA TYR A 37 5.84 -0.98 10.17
C TYR A 37 4.66 -0.06 9.81
N ARG A 38 4.01 0.56 10.81
CA ARG A 38 2.95 1.56 10.63
C ARG A 38 3.54 2.96 10.81
N ALA A 39 4.16 3.47 9.77
CA ALA A 39 4.80 4.77 9.71
C ALA A 39 4.88 5.25 8.26
N PRO A 40 5.07 6.57 8.03
CA PRO A 40 5.25 7.10 6.68
C PRO A 40 6.33 6.36 5.91
N THR A 41 5.99 5.95 4.68
CA THR A 41 6.89 5.22 3.79
C THR A 41 7.67 6.18 2.88
N PRO A 42 8.80 5.74 2.28
CA PRO A 42 9.48 6.53 1.25
C PRO A 42 8.55 6.80 0.06
N PRO A 43 8.79 7.87 -0.71
CA PRO A 43 8.05 8.12 -1.93
C PRO A 43 8.50 7.24 -3.10
N SER A 44 9.55 6.44 -2.93
CA SER A 44 10.15 5.60 -3.96
C SER A 44 10.49 4.21 -3.48
N LEU A 45 10.68 3.31 -4.45
CA LEU A 45 11.28 1.99 -4.27
C LEU A 45 12.11 1.67 -5.51
N LYS A 46 13.42 1.65 -5.34
CA LYS A 46 14.36 1.38 -6.44
C LYS A 46 14.06 0.05 -7.13
N GLY A 47 13.81 0.13 -8.44
CA GLY A 47 13.50 -1.04 -9.27
C GLY A 47 12.01 -1.35 -9.40
N ALA A 48 11.12 -0.72 -8.62
CA ALA A 48 9.68 -0.83 -8.78
C ALA A 48 9.08 0.46 -9.34
N GLN A 49 7.97 0.35 -10.03
CA GLN A 49 7.12 1.49 -10.35
C GLN A 49 6.28 1.83 -9.11
N VAL A 50 6.34 3.06 -8.63
CA VAL A 50 5.38 3.54 -7.61
C VAL A 50 4.15 4.05 -8.33
N ILE A 51 2.98 3.52 -7.98
CA ILE A 51 1.72 3.86 -8.65
C ILE A 51 0.73 4.53 -7.71
N THR A 52 -0.02 5.47 -8.26
CA THR A 52 -1.14 6.14 -7.61
C THR A 52 -2.40 5.28 -7.60
N THR A 53 -3.41 5.68 -6.84
CA THR A 53 -4.73 5.00 -6.85
C THR A 53 -5.36 4.99 -8.25
N LEU A 54 -5.24 6.08 -9.00
CA LEU A 54 -5.78 6.17 -10.37
C LEU A 54 -5.09 5.17 -11.32
N GLU A 55 -3.77 5.04 -11.23
CA GLU A 55 -3.02 4.07 -12.04
C GLU A 55 -3.31 2.63 -11.61
N ALA A 56 -3.43 2.37 -10.30
CA ALA A 56 -3.83 1.06 -9.78
C ALA A 56 -5.22 0.67 -10.28
N GLU A 57 -6.19 1.58 -10.23
CA GLU A 57 -7.54 1.36 -10.78
C GLU A 57 -7.51 1.04 -12.28
N ALA A 58 -6.71 1.78 -13.05
CA ALA A 58 -6.59 1.59 -14.49
C ALA A 58 -6.09 0.17 -14.84
N VAL A 59 -5.01 -0.29 -14.19
CA VAL A 59 -4.46 -1.64 -14.46
C VAL A 59 -5.36 -2.74 -13.89
N TRP A 60 -6.12 -2.48 -12.82
CA TRP A 60 -7.10 -3.40 -12.27
C TRP A 60 -8.28 -3.58 -13.24
N LYS A 61 -8.87 -2.48 -13.71
CA LYS A 61 -9.97 -2.51 -14.69
C LYS A 61 -9.57 -3.18 -16.01
N ALA A 62 -8.33 -2.97 -16.44
CA ALA A 62 -7.79 -3.61 -17.65
C ALA A 62 -7.47 -5.10 -17.47
N GLY A 63 -7.43 -5.63 -16.24
CA GLY A 63 -7.07 -7.02 -15.97
C GLY A 63 -5.61 -7.37 -16.34
N THR A 64 -4.75 -6.37 -16.50
CA THR A 64 -3.37 -6.53 -16.98
C THR A 64 -2.37 -6.84 -15.86
N ALA A 65 -2.74 -6.60 -14.61
CA ALA A 65 -1.91 -6.82 -13.43
C ALA A 65 -2.49 -7.91 -12.51
N ALA A 66 -1.64 -8.52 -11.70
CA ALA A 66 -2.05 -9.31 -10.54
C ALA A 66 -1.80 -8.51 -9.27
N PHE A 67 -2.82 -8.38 -8.44
CA PHE A 67 -2.74 -7.66 -7.17
C PHE A 67 -2.36 -8.61 -6.04
N VAL A 68 -1.40 -8.23 -5.22
CA VAL A 68 -0.87 -9.01 -4.10
C VAL A 68 -0.97 -8.17 -2.83
N ASP A 69 -1.90 -8.54 -1.97
CA ASP A 69 -2.07 -7.95 -0.64
C ASP A 69 -1.14 -8.65 0.34
N VAL A 70 -0.35 -7.89 1.09
CA VAL A 70 0.58 -8.43 2.09
C VAL A 70 0.29 -7.95 3.51
N LEU A 71 -0.93 -7.40 3.73
CA LEU A 71 -1.32 -6.98 5.07
C LEU A 71 -1.21 -8.16 6.04
N PRO A 72 -0.55 -7.97 7.20
CA PRO A 72 -0.42 -9.03 8.19
C PRO A 72 -1.76 -9.49 8.74
N ARG A 73 -1.82 -10.78 9.06
CA ARG A 73 -2.88 -11.35 9.86
C ARG A 73 -2.45 -11.29 11.33
N PRO A 74 -3.16 -10.56 12.20
CA PRO A 74 -2.84 -10.53 13.62
C PRO A 74 -2.90 -11.94 14.21
N PRO A 75 -1.92 -12.35 15.03
CA PRO A 75 -2.01 -13.61 15.75
C PRO A 75 -3.13 -13.54 16.79
N ARG A 76 -3.61 -14.72 17.20
CA ARG A 76 -4.48 -14.81 18.38
C ARG A 76 -3.73 -14.21 19.58
N PRO A 77 -4.35 -13.28 20.35
CA PRO A 77 -3.71 -12.74 21.54
C PRO A 77 -3.39 -13.83 22.58
N ASP A 78 -2.17 -13.85 23.08
CA ASP A 78 -1.70 -14.86 24.05
C ASP A 78 -2.50 -14.82 25.36
N ALA A 79 -3.03 -13.64 25.74
CA ALA A 79 -3.83 -13.45 26.95
C ALA A 79 -5.24 -14.08 26.87
N LEU A 80 -5.69 -14.53 25.70
CA LEU A 80 -7.02 -15.14 25.57
C LEU A 80 -7.02 -16.58 26.16
N PRO A 81 -8.00 -16.92 27.03
CA PRO A 81 -8.16 -18.28 27.55
C PRO A 81 -8.21 -19.31 26.42
N ALA A 82 -7.59 -20.48 26.62
CA ALA A 82 -7.49 -21.51 25.57
C ALA A 82 -8.86 -21.95 25.00
N ALA A 83 -9.91 -21.93 25.83
CA ALA A 83 -11.26 -22.27 25.42
C ALA A 83 -12.00 -21.16 24.63
N THR A 84 -11.43 -19.95 24.51
CA THR A 84 -12.06 -18.85 23.78
C THR A 84 -11.95 -19.11 22.27
N ILE A 85 -13.10 -19.14 21.59
CA ILE A 85 -13.14 -19.21 20.13
C ILE A 85 -12.57 -17.88 19.59
N TRP A 86 -11.47 -17.96 18.87
CA TRP A 86 -10.86 -16.81 18.20
C TRP A 86 -11.28 -16.79 16.74
N HIS A 87 -11.78 -15.64 16.31
CA HIS A 87 -12.02 -15.37 14.91
C HIS A 87 -11.02 -14.31 14.46
N ASP A 88 -10.34 -14.58 13.36
CA ASP A 88 -9.47 -13.59 12.75
C ASP A 88 -10.25 -12.34 12.35
N ALA A 89 -9.59 -11.19 12.42
CA ALA A 89 -10.17 -9.97 11.88
C ALA A 89 -10.48 -10.15 10.39
N ARG A 90 -11.65 -9.70 9.98
CA ARG A 90 -12.05 -9.68 8.57
C ARG A 90 -11.06 -8.85 7.78
N ARG A 91 -10.58 -9.37 6.66
CA ARG A 91 -9.79 -8.61 5.70
C ARG A 91 -10.64 -8.32 4.47
N LEU A 92 -10.72 -7.02 4.14
CA LEU A 92 -11.24 -6.55 2.85
C LEU A 92 -10.06 -6.14 1.99
N ASN A 93 -9.97 -6.66 0.77
CA ASN A 93 -8.92 -6.31 -0.18
C ASN A 93 -9.48 -5.87 -1.54
N ILE A 94 -8.59 -5.44 -2.44
CA ILE A 94 -8.96 -5.08 -3.81
C ILE A 94 -9.43 -6.37 -4.51
N PRO A 95 -10.60 -6.36 -5.20
CA PRO A 95 -11.17 -7.57 -5.77
C PRO A 95 -10.22 -8.31 -6.73
N GLY A 96 -10.14 -9.62 -6.57
CA GLY A 96 -9.24 -10.49 -7.33
C GLY A 96 -7.80 -10.52 -6.83
N SER A 97 -7.49 -9.88 -5.69
CA SER A 97 -6.16 -9.91 -5.09
C SER A 97 -5.84 -11.25 -4.46
N LEU A 98 -4.57 -11.64 -4.55
CA LEU A 98 -4.02 -12.74 -3.75
C LEU A 98 -3.55 -12.20 -2.40
N TRP A 99 -4.15 -12.64 -1.29
CA TRP A 99 -3.71 -12.23 0.04
C TRP A 99 -2.62 -13.17 0.57
N LEU A 100 -1.41 -12.62 0.77
CA LEU A 100 -0.23 -13.30 1.32
C LEU A 100 0.14 -12.68 2.67
N PRO A 101 -0.62 -12.96 3.74
CA PRO A 101 -0.37 -12.33 5.04
C PRO A 101 1.03 -12.64 5.57
N ASN A 102 1.56 -11.69 6.38
CA ASN A 102 2.83 -11.81 7.10
C ASN A 102 4.10 -11.89 6.22
N THR A 103 3.99 -11.71 4.90
CA THR A 103 5.13 -11.81 3.98
C THR A 103 5.93 -10.52 3.81
N GLY A 104 5.44 -9.41 4.39
CA GLY A 104 6.07 -8.09 4.32
C GLY A 104 6.96 -7.73 5.52
N PHE A 105 7.18 -8.61 6.48
CA PHE A 105 8.12 -8.35 7.57
C PHE A 105 9.55 -8.26 7.06
N GLY A 106 10.40 -7.48 7.75
CA GLY A 106 11.79 -7.28 7.36
C GLY A 106 12.59 -8.59 7.35
N ALA A 107 12.46 -9.39 8.41
CA ALA A 107 12.95 -10.77 8.47
C ALA A 107 11.79 -11.75 8.31
N LEU A 108 11.96 -12.75 7.45
CA LEU A 108 11.01 -13.84 7.27
C LEU A 108 11.61 -15.16 7.74
N ALA A 109 10.81 -15.97 8.43
CA ALA A 109 11.15 -17.37 8.62
C ALA A 109 11.19 -18.10 7.25
N PRO A 110 12.01 -19.13 7.07
CA PRO A 110 12.12 -19.84 5.79
C PRO A 110 10.78 -20.34 5.22
N VAL A 111 9.87 -20.78 6.09
CA VAL A 111 8.52 -21.23 5.70
C VAL A 111 7.68 -20.07 5.13
N THR A 112 7.79 -18.87 5.72
CA THR A 112 7.06 -17.68 5.25
C THR A 112 7.66 -17.16 3.95
N GLU A 113 9.00 -17.20 3.80
CA GLU A 113 9.64 -16.84 2.54
C GLU A 113 9.24 -17.82 1.41
N ALA A 114 9.23 -19.12 1.69
CA ALA A 114 8.78 -20.12 0.73
C ALA A 114 7.29 -19.92 0.35
N TYR A 115 6.45 -19.54 1.31
CA TYR A 115 5.05 -19.19 1.08
C TYR A 115 4.95 -17.96 0.15
N PHE A 116 5.72 -16.90 0.43
CA PHE A 116 5.75 -15.73 -0.42
C PHE A 116 6.17 -16.04 -1.87
N ARG A 117 7.24 -16.84 -2.04
CA ARG A 117 7.71 -17.28 -3.36
C ARG A 117 6.63 -18.03 -4.14
N ARG A 118 5.94 -18.97 -3.50
CA ARG A 118 4.82 -19.70 -4.14
C ARG A 118 3.68 -18.74 -4.51
N GLY A 119 3.35 -17.80 -3.62
CA GLY A 119 2.32 -16.81 -3.88
C GLY A 119 2.64 -15.93 -5.08
N LEU A 120 3.88 -15.43 -5.20
CA LEU A 120 4.29 -14.65 -6.35
C LEU A 120 4.28 -15.46 -7.65
N ALA A 121 4.76 -16.70 -7.62
CA ALA A 121 4.71 -17.60 -8.78
C ALA A 121 3.26 -17.84 -9.24
N ARG A 122 2.31 -18.00 -8.30
CA ARG A 122 0.88 -18.12 -8.60
C ARG A 122 0.33 -16.80 -9.18
N ALA A 123 0.65 -15.65 -8.58
CA ALA A 123 0.18 -14.34 -9.04
C ALA A 123 0.68 -14.01 -10.46
N SER A 124 1.93 -14.37 -10.78
CA SER A 124 2.49 -14.21 -12.12
C SER A 124 1.99 -15.25 -13.11
N ALA A 125 1.32 -16.32 -12.65
CA ALA A 125 0.95 -17.50 -13.46
C ALA A 125 2.14 -18.07 -14.27
N GLY A 126 3.37 -17.92 -13.74
CA GLY A 126 4.60 -18.32 -14.40
C GLY A 126 5.03 -17.45 -15.59
N ALA A 127 4.37 -16.30 -15.79
CA ALA A 127 4.74 -15.36 -16.86
C ALA A 127 5.69 -14.27 -16.31
N ASP A 128 6.89 -14.20 -16.84
CA ASP A 128 7.94 -13.27 -16.37
C ASP A 128 7.58 -11.79 -16.57
N ASN A 129 6.68 -11.50 -17.50
CA ASN A 129 6.25 -10.14 -17.84
C ASN A 129 4.93 -9.71 -17.19
N LYS A 130 4.34 -10.52 -16.30
CA LYS A 130 3.12 -10.13 -15.58
C LYS A 130 3.42 -9.02 -14.58
N LEU A 131 2.69 -7.90 -14.68
CA LEU A 131 2.78 -6.85 -13.67
C LEU A 131 2.22 -7.34 -12.35
N LEU A 132 3.00 -7.27 -11.27
CA LEU A 132 2.59 -7.57 -9.91
C LEU A 132 2.45 -6.26 -9.14
N VAL A 133 1.24 -5.92 -8.73
CA VAL A 133 0.94 -4.75 -7.89
C VAL A 133 0.94 -5.20 -6.43
N ILE A 134 1.98 -4.82 -5.68
CA ILE A 134 2.13 -5.17 -4.26
C ILE A 134 1.64 -4.02 -3.40
N TYR A 135 0.77 -4.32 -2.45
CA TYR A 135 0.14 -3.33 -1.59
C TYR A 135 -0.23 -3.90 -0.22
N CYS A 136 -0.64 -3.04 0.72
CA CYS A 136 -1.36 -3.39 1.95
C CYS A 136 -2.37 -2.29 2.31
N GLN A 137 -2.00 -1.32 3.11
CA GLN A 137 -2.75 -0.11 3.42
C GLN A 137 -1.77 1.07 3.47
N ARG A 138 -2.27 2.31 3.58
CA ARG A 138 -1.40 3.52 3.66
C ARG A 138 -0.47 3.42 4.85
N ASP A 139 0.72 4.02 4.76
CA ASP A 139 1.75 4.04 5.80
C ASP A 139 2.13 2.64 6.33
N CYS A 140 2.25 1.70 5.41
CA CYS A 140 2.53 0.30 5.70
C CYS A 140 3.83 -0.15 5.03
N TRP A 141 4.91 -0.20 5.79
CA TRP A 141 6.22 -0.64 5.32
C TRP A 141 6.29 -2.08 4.85
N GLN A 142 5.32 -2.89 5.23
CA GLN A 142 5.30 -4.30 4.83
C GLN A 142 5.08 -4.46 3.33
N SER A 143 4.26 -3.60 2.70
CA SER A 143 4.13 -3.62 1.23
C SER A 143 5.41 -3.16 0.52
N TRP A 144 6.11 -2.16 1.08
CA TRP A 144 7.40 -1.72 0.58
C TRP A 144 8.45 -2.85 0.67
N ASN A 145 8.56 -3.50 1.83
CA ASN A 145 9.46 -4.65 2.04
C ASN A 145 9.14 -5.81 1.09
N ALA A 146 7.86 -6.14 0.95
CA ALA A 146 7.44 -7.24 0.07
C ALA A 146 7.76 -6.95 -1.39
N ALA A 147 7.52 -5.72 -1.86
CA ALA A 147 7.88 -5.30 -3.22
C ALA A 147 9.40 -5.33 -3.44
N LYS A 148 10.19 -4.83 -2.48
CA LYS A 148 11.66 -4.93 -2.51
C LYS A 148 12.14 -6.39 -2.56
N ARG A 149 11.52 -7.27 -1.78
CA ARG A 149 11.83 -8.70 -1.78
C ARG A 149 11.46 -9.36 -3.10
N ALA A 150 10.33 -9.02 -3.70
CA ALA A 150 9.96 -9.53 -5.01
C ALA A 150 11.01 -9.18 -6.08
N LEU A 151 11.51 -7.94 -6.08
CA LEU A 151 12.64 -7.53 -6.95
C LEU A 151 13.91 -8.36 -6.69
N ALA A 152 14.27 -8.56 -5.41
CA ALA A 152 15.43 -9.38 -5.03
C ALA A 152 15.27 -10.86 -5.43
N LEU A 153 14.03 -11.34 -5.60
CA LEU A 153 13.70 -12.68 -6.10
C LEU A 153 13.72 -12.80 -7.62
N GLY A 154 14.03 -11.70 -8.35
CA GLY A 154 14.14 -11.69 -9.81
C GLY A 154 12.86 -11.30 -10.55
N TYR A 155 11.81 -10.85 -9.88
CA TYR A 155 10.64 -10.28 -10.54
C TYR A 155 10.96 -8.85 -10.99
N HIS A 156 10.85 -8.56 -12.29
CA HIS A 156 11.23 -7.26 -12.87
C HIS A 156 10.06 -6.33 -13.16
N HIS A 157 8.83 -6.85 -13.16
CA HIS A 157 7.61 -6.09 -13.41
C HIS A 157 6.83 -5.91 -12.10
N ILE A 158 7.39 -5.09 -11.20
CA ILE A 158 6.81 -4.79 -9.89
C ILE A 158 6.29 -3.38 -9.86
N ALA A 159 5.03 -3.21 -9.51
CA ALA A 159 4.47 -1.96 -9.05
C ALA A 159 4.24 -2.01 -7.54
N TRP A 160 4.63 -0.96 -6.85
CA TRP A 160 4.28 -0.77 -5.45
C TRP A 160 3.18 0.29 -5.34
N TYR A 161 2.08 -0.07 -4.66
CA TYR A 161 0.93 0.80 -4.45
C TYR A 161 0.86 1.21 -2.97
N PRO A 162 1.47 2.37 -2.57
CA PRO A 162 1.60 2.80 -1.18
C PRO A 162 0.30 3.18 -0.51
N GLU A 163 -0.69 3.71 -1.26
CA GLU A 163 -1.99 4.10 -0.71
C GLU A 163 -2.84 2.89 -0.28
N GLY A 164 -2.62 1.75 -0.91
CA GLY A 164 -3.23 0.48 -0.56
C GLY A 164 -4.75 0.53 -0.49
N THR A 165 -5.35 -0.28 0.41
CA THR A 165 -6.81 -0.31 0.57
C THR A 165 -7.39 1.00 1.08
N ASP A 166 -6.61 1.84 1.77
CA ASP A 166 -7.12 3.12 2.28
C ASP A 166 -7.38 4.08 1.11
N GLY A 167 -6.40 4.28 0.21
CA GLY A 167 -6.58 5.10 -0.99
C GLY A 167 -7.63 4.53 -1.94
N TRP A 168 -7.70 3.19 -2.03
CA TRP A 168 -8.71 2.50 -2.84
C TRP A 168 -10.13 2.79 -2.36
N GLN A 169 -10.36 2.70 -1.04
CA GLN A 169 -11.67 2.97 -0.42
C GLN A 169 -12.02 4.46 -0.48
N GLU A 170 -11.07 5.36 -0.27
CA GLU A 170 -11.27 6.81 -0.39
C GLU A 170 -11.69 7.23 -1.80
N ALA A 171 -11.24 6.50 -2.82
CA ALA A 171 -11.67 6.68 -4.21
C ALA A 171 -13.06 6.07 -4.52
N GLY A 172 -13.74 5.49 -3.51
CA GLY A 172 -15.05 4.85 -3.69
C GLY A 172 -15.02 3.53 -4.46
N LEU A 173 -13.84 2.90 -4.55
CA LEU A 173 -13.66 1.67 -5.31
C LEU A 173 -14.06 0.42 -4.49
N PRO A 174 -14.49 -0.67 -5.12
CA PRO A 174 -15.00 -1.85 -4.43
C PRO A 174 -13.90 -2.59 -3.68
N LEU A 175 -14.28 -3.19 -2.55
CA LEU A 175 -13.48 -4.14 -1.79
C LEU A 175 -14.25 -5.45 -1.65
N GLU A 176 -13.54 -6.56 -1.51
CA GLU A 176 -14.12 -7.89 -1.27
C GLU A 176 -13.50 -8.59 -0.06
N ASP A 177 -14.22 -9.58 0.48
CA ASP A 177 -13.71 -10.43 1.55
C ASP A 177 -12.54 -11.27 1.06
N ALA A 178 -11.44 -11.22 1.82
CA ALA A 178 -10.22 -11.95 1.51
C ALA A 178 -10.00 -13.12 2.48
N THR A 179 -9.50 -14.22 1.92
CA THR A 179 -8.93 -15.33 2.68
C THR A 179 -7.45 -15.47 2.31
N PRO A 180 -6.57 -15.88 3.27
CA PRO A 180 -5.18 -16.16 2.93
C PRO A 180 -5.08 -17.16 1.77
N ALA A 181 -4.18 -16.89 0.83
CA ALA A 181 -3.89 -17.84 -0.23
C ALA A 181 -3.30 -19.14 0.36
N PRO A 182 -3.57 -20.32 -0.22
CA PRO A 182 -3.01 -21.60 0.24
C PRO A 182 -1.52 -21.73 -0.04
#